data_adaa35a9fd2d2e6705cfb59184678dad
#
_entry.id   adaa35a9fd2d2e6705cfb59184678dad
#
_cell.length_a   1.000
_cell.length_b   1.000
_cell.length_c   1.000
_cell.angle_alpha   90.00
_cell.angle_beta   90.00
_cell.angle_gamma   90.00
#
_symmetry.space_group_name_H-M   'P 1'
#
loop_
_entity.id
_entity.type
_entity.pdbx_description
1 polymer ?
#
loop_
_entity_poly.entity_id
_entity_poly.type
_entity_poly.pdbx_seq_one_letter_code
_entity_poly.pdbx_strand_id
1 'polypeptide(L)'
;MSEIRLPSISDTESLLLDLLEDRDRFGLDLVDASDGGVKRRSIYVLLARMEAKGFVESRQEERAAGGTGLPRRLYRATSYGLKVRDAYRILQAALALKPAEAR
;
A
#
# COMPACT_ATOMS: atom_id res chain seq x y z
N MET A 1 28.12 -14.59 3.47
CA MET A 1 27.65 -13.26 3.14
C MET A 1 26.19 -13.29 2.75
N SER A 2 25.37 -12.53 3.44
CA SER A 2 23.96 -12.50 3.09
C SER A 2 23.72 -11.54 1.93
N GLU A 3 22.91 -11.98 1.00
CA GLU A 3 22.49 -11.18 -0.14
C GLU A 3 21.39 -10.23 0.29
N ILE A 4 21.58 -8.95 0.02
CA ILE A 4 20.56 -7.95 0.32
C ILE A 4 19.66 -7.81 -0.89
N ARG A 5 18.39 -8.14 -0.72
CA ARG A 5 17.39 -7.96 -1.77
C ARG A 5 16.58 -6.73 -1.46
N LEU A 6 16.55 -5.81 -2.42
CA LEU A 6 15.70 -4.64 -2.29
C LEU A 6 14.26 -5.04 -2.57
N PRO A 7 13.33 -4.62 -1.73
CA PRO A 7 11.92 -4.88 -2.01
C PRO A 7 11.48 -4.08 -3.24
N SER A 8 10.58 -4.67 -4.02
CA SER A 8 9.97 -3.96 -5.14
C SER A 8 8.67 -3.33 -4.70
N ILE A 9 8.43 -2.12 -5.18
CA ILE A 9 7.18 -1.40 -4.90
C ILE A 9 6.74 -0.69 -6.18
N SER A 10 5.47 -0.85 -6.54
CA SER A 10 4.88 -0.19 -7.69
C SER A 10 4.32 1.16 -7.31
N ASP A 11 4.04 2.00 -8.31
CA ASP A 11 3.39 3.29 -8.09
C ASP A 11 2.02 3.11 -7.44
N THR A 12 1.28 2.09 -7.85
CA THR A 12 -0.03 1.79 -7.28
C THR A 12 0.09 1.39 -5.81
N GLU A 13 1.08 0.56 -5.47
CA GLU A 13 1.32 0.19 -4.08
C GLU A 13 1.71 1.41 -3.25
N SER A 14 2.53 2.29 -3.80
CA SER A 14 2.91 3.54 -3.14
C SER A 14 1.70 4.42 -2.88
N LEU A 15 0.79 4.53 -3.85
CA LEU A 15 -0.46 5.28 -3.70
C LEU A 15 -1.32 4.71 -2.57
N LEU A 16 -1.47 3.38 -2.52
CA LEU A 16 -2.27 2.75 -1.47
C LEU A 16 -1.67 2.98 -0.09
N LEU A 17 -0.34 2.96 0.02
CA LEU A 17 0.33 3.26 1.29
C LEU A 17 0.10 4.72 1.71
N ASP A 18 0.07 5.65 0.76
CA ASP A 18 -0.28 7.04 1.05
C ASP A 18 -1.67 7.15 1.65
N LEU A 19 -2.63 6.43 1.06
CA LEU A 19 -4.01 6.46 1.52
C LEU A 19 -4.20 5.79 2.88
N LEU A 20 -3.26 4.93 3.27
CA LEU A 20 -3.30 4.22 4.55
C LEU A 20 -2.42 4.85 5.62
N GLU A 21 -1.66 5.90 5.28
CA GLU A 21 -0.68 6.48 6.21
C GLU A 21 -1.32 7.05 7.47
N ASP A 22 -2.45 7.73 7.31
CA ASP A 22 -3.10 8.43 8.40
C ASP A 22 -4.23 7.65 9.07
N ARG A 23 -4.74 6.62 8.43
CA ARG A 23 -5.82 5.82 8.99
C ARG A 23 -6.01 4.49 8.26
N ASP A 24 -6.62 3.55 8.96
CA ASP A 24 -7.02 2.28 8.39
C ASP A 24 -8.21 2.49 7.43
N ARG A 25 -8.30 1.67 6.39
CA ARG A 25 -9.37 1.75 5.41
C ARG A 25 -9.81 0.37 4.96
N PHE A 26 -11.09 0.27 4.57
CA PHE A 26 -11.58 -0.92 3.89
C PHE A 26 -11.12 -0.90 2.42
N GLY A 27 -11.13 -2.09 1.79
CA GLY A 27 -10.68 -2.18 0.39
C GLY A 27 -11.45 -1.27 -0.56
N LEU A 28 -12.78 -1.21 -0.44
CA LEU A 28 -13.59 -0.35 -1.32
C LEU A 28 -13.39 1.14 -1.03
N ASP A 29 -13.08 1.49 0.23
CA ASP A 29 -12.72 2.87 0.56
C ASP A 29 -11.44 3.29 -0.15
N LEU A 30 -10.49 2.37 -0.28
CA LEU A 30 -9.26 2.64 -1.00
C LEU A 30 -9.51 2.88 -2.48
N VAL A 31 -10.43 2.10 -3.07
CA VAL A 31 -10.83 2.33 -4.47
C VAL A 31 -11.38 3.73 -4.66
N ASP A 32 -12.32 4.13 -3.80
CA ASP A 32 -12.93 5.46 -3.87
C ASP A 32 -11.90 6.55 -3.63
N ALA A 33 -11.06 6.40 -2.62
CA ALA A 33 -10.04 7.40 -2.28
C ALA A 33 -8.94 7.51 -3.34
N SER A 34 -8.73 6.46 -4.13
CA SER A 34 -7.69 6.46 -5.16
C SER A 34 -8.06 7.30 -6.39
N ASP A 35 -9.31 7.71 -6.50
CA ASP A 35 -9.79 8.56 -7.60
C ASP A 35 -9.38 8.03 -8.98
N GLY A 36 -9.69 6.77 -9.21
CA GLY A 36 -9.39 6.10 -10.48
C GLY A 36 -8.01 5.43 -10.53
N GLY A 37 -7.20 5.59 -9.49
CA GLY A 37 -5.87 4.96 -9.45
C GLY A 37 -5.90 3.45 -9.27
N VAL A 38 -6.95 2.95 -8.62
CA VAL A 38 -7.13 1.50 -8.40
C VAL A 38 -8.57 1.13 -8.69
N LYS A 39 -8.74 0.01 -9.40
CA LYS A 39 -10.08 -0.49 -9.78
C LYS A 39 -10.58 -1.52 -8.78
N ARG A 40 -11.91 -1.59 -8.63
CA ARG A 40 -12.56 -2.54 -7.73
C ARG A 40 -12.13 -3.97 -7.97
N ARG A 41 -11.99 -4.36 -9.24
CA ARG A 41 -11.63 -5.73 -9.60
C ARG A 41 -10.19 -6.10 -9.24
N SER A 42 -9.35 -5.10 -8.96
CA SER A 42 -7.92 -5.30 -8.70
C SER A 42 -7.54 -5.13 -7.25
N ILE A 43 -8.35 -4.43 -6.47
CA ILE A 43 -7.94 -3.98 -5.12
C ILE A 43 -7.55 -5.14 -4.20
N TYR A 44 -8.34 -6.21 -4.18
CA TYR A 44 -8.06 -7.29 -3.23
C TYR A 44 -6.85 -8.13 -3.63
N VAL A 45 -6.58 -8.27 -4.94
CA VAL A 45 -5.37 -8.93 -5.41
C VAL A 45 -4.14 -8.11 -5.02
N LEU A 46 -4.22 -6.78 -5.19
CA LEU A 46 -3.15 -5.87 -4.81
C LEU A 46 -2.89 -5.91 -3.30
N LEU A 47 -3.95 -5.84 -2.51
CA LEU A 47 -3.82 -5.84 -1.04
C LEU A 47 -3.26 -7.17 -0.53
N ALA A 48 -3.68 -8.29 -1.12
CA ALA A 48 -3.14 -9.60 -0.74
C ALA A 48 -1.64 -9.67 -1.04
N ARG A 49 -1.23 -9.13 -2.18
CA ARG A 49 0.18 -9.07 -2.56
C ARG A 49 0.98 -8.16 -1.63
N MET A 50 0.41 -7.01 -1.28
CA MET A 50 1.06 -6.08 -0.35
C MET A 50 1.16 -6.67 1.06
N GLU A 51 0.17 -7.43 1.48
CA GLU A 51 0.20 -8.11 2.77
C GLU A 51 1.28 -9.18 2.78
N ALA A 52 1.42 -9.95 1.70
CA ALA A 52 2.47 -10.95 1.56
C ALA A 52 3.87 -10.32 1.59
N LYS A 53 4.01 -9.10 1.08
CA LYS A 53 5.28 -8.36 1.14
C LYS A 53 5.54 -7.72 2.50
N GLY A 54 4.56 -7.70 3.39
CA GLY A 54 4.68 -7.04 4.68
C GLY A 54 4.43 -5.53 4.65
N PHE A 55 3.88 -5.02 3.56
CA PHE A 55 3.60 -3.58 3.41
C PHE A 55 2.33 -3.15 4.14
N VAL A 56 1.36 -4.04 4.21
CA VAL A 56 0.10 -3.81 4.92
C VAL A 56 -0.24 -5.02 5.77
N GLU A 57 -1.10 -4.82 6.73
CA GLU A 57 -1.72 -5.90 7.48
C GLU A 57 -3.22 -5.65 7.53
N SER A 58 -3.99 -6.69 7.82
CA SER A 58 -5.44 -6.59 7.79
C SER A 58 -6.06 -7.33 8.96
N ARG A 59 -7.27 -6.91 9.31
CA ARG A 59 -8.09 -7.60 10.30
C ARG A 59 -9.54 -7.55 9.85
N GLN A 60 -10.31 -8.57 10.23
CA GLN A 60 -11.73 -8.55 9.98
C GLN A 60 -12.41 -7.56 10.93
N GLU A 61 -13.36 -6.81 10.38
CA GLU A 61 -14.20 -5.95 11.19
C GLU A 61 -15.08 -6.81 12.08
N GLU A 62 -15.12 -6.47 13.36
CA GLU A 62 -16.01 -7.13 14.28
C GLU A 62 -17.45 -6.68 14.00
N ARG A 63 -18.36 -7.65 13.90
CA ARG A 63 -19.73 -7.37 13.54
C ARG A 63 -20.63 -7.35 14.77
N ALA A 64 -21.57 -6.39 14.76
CA ALA A 64 -22.62 -6.40 15.75
C ALA A 64 -23.52 -7.63 15.57
N ALA A 65 -24.06 -8.13 16.67
CA ALA A 65 -25.00 -9.24 16.62
C ALA A 65 -26.19 -8.88 15.71
N GLY A 66 -26.55 -9.78 14.80
CA GLY A 66 -27.62 -9.54 13.83
C GLY A 66 -27.20 -8.81 12.57
N GLY A 67 -25.94 -8.48 12.43
CA GLY A 67 -25.45 -7.86 11.20
C GLY A 67 -25.58 -8.78 9.99
N THR A 68 -25.91 -8.22 8.83
CA THR A 68 -26.06 -8.96 7.58
C THR A 68 -24.87 -8.73 6.66
N GLY A 69 -24.65 -9.67 5.73
CA GLY A 69 -23.57 -9.61 4.76
C GLY A 69 -22.27 -10.19 5.30
N LEU A 70 -21.21 -10.14 4.51
CA LEU A 70 -19.91 -10.69 4.85
C LEU A 70 -19.10 -9.69 5.69
N PRO A 71 -18.29 -10.19 6.65
CA PRO A 71 -17.37 -9.31 7.38
C PRO A 71 -16.41 -8.61 6.40
N ARG A 72 -16.17 -7.35 6.64
CA ARG A 72 -15.20 -6.58 5.84
C ARG A 72 -13.82 -6.65 6.48
N ARG A 73 -12.80 -6.51 5.67
CA ARG A 73 -11.42 -6.44 6.16
C ARG A 73 -10.93 -5.00 6.17
N LEU A 74 -10.35 -4.62 7.26
CA LEU A 74 -9.77 -3.30 7.46
C LEU A 74 -8.25 -3.41 7.29
N TYR A 75 -7.67 -2.57 6.46
CA TYR A 75 -6.25 -2.60 6.12
C TYR A 75 -5.53 -1.43 6.76
N ARG A 76 -4.27 -1.67 7.12
CA ARG A 76 -3.41 -0.62 7.66
C ARG A 76 -2.01 -0.76 7.06
N ALA A 77 -1.33 0.38 6.88
CA ALA A 77 0.07 0.36 6.47
C ALA A 77 0.95 -0.09 7.64
N THR A 78 1.96 -0.91 7.34
CA THR A 78 2.97 -1.24 8.34
C THR A 78 4.08 -0.19 8.34
N SER A 79 4.85 -0.12 9.42
CA SER A 79 6.05 0.73 9.46
C SER A 79 7.01 0.35 8.33
N TYR A 80 7.15 -0.93 8.06
CA TYR A 80 8.01 -1.41 6.99
C TYR A 80 7.51 -0.91 5.62
N GLY A 81 6.21 -1.03 5.34
CA GLY A 81 5.65 -0.56 4.08
C GLY A 81 5.89 0.93 3.86
N LEU A 82 5.67 1.74 4.91
CA LEU A 82 5.90 3.19 4.81
C LEU A 82 7.38 3.52 4.58
N LYS A 83 8.28 2.78 5.21
CA LYS A 83 9.73 2.97 5.00
C LYS A 83 10.13 2.64 3.56
N VAL A 84 9.60 1.55 3.01
CA VAL A 84 9.88 1.17 1.62
C VAL A 84 9.38 2.24 0.66
N ARG A 85 8.15 2.73 0.89
CA ARG A 85 7.60 3.82 0.09
C ARG A 85 8.49 5.05 0.11
N ASP A 86 8.94 5.46 1.30
CA ASP A 86 9.77 6.65 1.45
C ASP A 86 11.12 6.47 0.76
N ALA A 87 11.75 5.31 0.91
CA ALA A 87 13.01 5.00 0.25
C ALA A 87 12.86 5.02 -1.27
N TYR A 88 11.76 4.48 -1.78
CA TYR A 88 11.46 4.47 -3.21
C TYR A 88 11.33 5.89 -3.75
N ARG A 89 10.67 6.79 -3.01
CA ARG A 89 10.52 8.18 -3.41
C ARG A 89 11.85 8.93 -3.46
N ILE A 90 12.72 8.66 -2.50
CA ILE A 90 14.05 9.25 -2.48
C ILE A 90 14.83 8.78 -3.71
N LEU A 91 14.75 7.47 -4.00
CA LEU A 91 15.42 6.90 -5.17
C LEU A 91 14.87 7.50 -6.47
N GLN A 92 13.56 7.61 -6.60
CA GLN A 92 12.93 8.20 -7.77
C GLN A 92 13.39 9.63 -7.99
N ALA A 93 13.43 10.43 -6.92
CA ALA A 93 13.87 11.82 -7.00
C ALA A 93 15.32 11.90 -7.46
N ALA A 94 16.19 11.03 -6.95
CA ALA A 94 17.61 11.00 -7.33
C ALA A 94 17.77 10.60 -8.80
N LEU A 95 17.01 9.59 -9.25
CA LEU A 95 17.10 9.11 -10.62
C LEU A 95 16.46 10.07 -11.64
N ALA A 96 15.59 10.96 -11.18
CA ALA A 96 14.97 11.95 -12.06
C ALA A 96 15.90 13.12 -12.38
N LEU A 97 17.02 13.26 -11.65
CA LEU A 97 17.98 14.32 -11.94
C LEU A 97 18.73 14.03 -13.25
N LYS A 98 18.90 15.07 -14.06
CA LYS A 98 19.75 14.96 -15.24
C LYS A 98 21.21 14.86 -14.81
N PRO A 99 22.08 14.22 -15.59
CA PRO A 99 23.49 14.08 -15.22
C PRO A 99 24.16 15.41 -14.85
N ALA A 100 23.81 16.51 -15.54
CA ALA A 100 24.36 17.83 -15.25
C ALA A 100 23.91 18.37 -13.90
N GLU A 101 22.70 18.00 -13.43
CA GLU A 101 22.16 18.44 -12.16
C GLU A 101 22.64 17.57 -11.00
N ALA A 102 23.05 16.35 -11.27
CA ALA A 102 23.49 15.39 -10.27
C ALA A 102 24.94 15.60 -9.80
N ARG A 103 25.68 16.49 -10.40
CA ARG A 103 27.10 16.78 -10.06
C ARG A 103 27.23 17.59 -8.80
#